data_057ebe881a5bdf45c5154774f8253e0c
#
_entry.id   057ebe881a5bdf45c5154774f8253e0c
#
_cell.length_a   1.000
_cell.length_b   1.000
_cell.length_c   1.000
_cell.angle_alpha   90.00
_cell.angle_beta   90.00
_cell.angle_gamma   90.00
#
_symmetry.space_group_name_H-M   'P 1'
#
loop_
_entity.id
_entity.type
_entity.pdbx_description
1 polymer ?
#
loop_
_entity_poly.entity_id
_entity_poly.type
_entity_poly.pdbx_seq_one_letter_code
_entity_poly.pdbx_strand_id
1 'polypeptide(L)'
;MTRGGFFLKRGLLMLAIGCASLASGNSIEELEASGQLHIESALTPQSGIVPGQKVTLTLEIATDRWFAGGTRIGIPEVPGLVILQTEQFASNASETHNGQTWAIQRWTLDVFPQRAGDFTIGPIPLQVHVNGGEEGDIQGELHSPARHFTAAIPNNLAQAKQWVAAPLFSVRQSFDRALDNLAVGDAFEQEVLLEASDVLAMMLPSYEIEKQPGLAPYPSPAVLENKVNRGQTLATRSIRISYVAEQPGQFLLPARDYFWWNTQSTQLEVLSLAEVRIEVGGVAPGPKNTATTTRSRSQQRLILLSSLVLLIVALRLCWLYLPRLPLTGLRVRLSNLTRRIRALRQPALASHLNPGNSAGD
;
A
#
# COMPACT_ATOMS: atom_id res chain seq x y z
N MET A 1 -18.52 70.93 74.63
CA MET A 1 -17.22 71.07 75.28
C MET A 1 -16.34 69.93 74.81
N THR A 2 -15.21 70.28 74.21
CA THR A 2 -13.91 69.65 74.04
C THR A 2 -13.80 68.62 72.95
N ARG A 3 -13.23 69.00 71.76
CA ARG A 3 -11.81 69.02 71.29
C ARG A 3 -11.17 67.65 71.54
N GLY A 4 -10.62 66.97 70.57
CA GLY A 4 -9.81 67.26 69.48
C GLY A 4 -9.11 66.02 69.00
N GLY A 5 -8.43 66.12 67.93
CA GLY A 5 -7.27 65.29 67.58
C GLY A 5 -7.32 64.53 66.31
N PHE A 6 -7.14 65.20 65.21
CA PHE A 6 -6.87 64.64 63.90
C PHE A 6 -5.39 64.24 63.81
N PHE A 7 -5.07 62.94 63.68
CA PHE A 7 -3.75 62.51 63.25
C PHE A 7 -3.79 61.86 61.86
N LEU A 8 -3.33 62.63 60.89
CA LEU A 8 -3.16 62.26 59.51
C LEU A 8 -1.90 61.40 59.40
N LYS A 9 -2.08 60.05 59.15
CA LYS A 9 -0.96 59.20 58.73
C LYS A 9 -1.00 59.05 57.25
N ARG A 10 -0.10 59.76 56.54
CA ARG A 10 0.25 59.54 55.16
C ARG A 10 0.92 58.17 55.01
N GLY A 11 0.18 57.18 54.53
CA GLY A 11 0.72 55.91 54.04
C GLY A 11 1.15 56.07 52.58
N LEU A 12 2.47 56.05 52.35
CA LEU A 12 3.10 56.03 51.02
C LEU A 12 2.82 54.66 50.38
N LEU A 13 1.89 54.58 49.41
CA LEU A 13 1.61 53.40 48.63
C LEU A 13 2.67 53.37 47.49
N MET A 14 3.73 52.56 47.68
CA MET A 14 4.67 52.23 46.59
C MET A 14 3.96 51.25 45.65
N LEU A 15 3.55 51.79 44.49
CA LEU A 15 3.08 50.98 43.34
C LEU A 15 4.29 50.34 42.69
N ALA A 16 4.64 49.11 43.04
CA ALA A 16 5.60 48.31 42.33
C ALA A 16 4.97 47.85 40.99
N ILE A 17 5.27 48.63 39.95
CA ILE A 17 5.01 48.19 38.57
C ILE A 17 6.02 47.07 38.29
N GLY A 18 5.60 45.83 38.51
CA GLY A 18 6.31 44.66 38.02
C GLY A 18 6.23 44.64 36.50
N CYS A 19 7.28 45.06 35.81
CA CYS A 19 7.50 44.69 34.43
C CYS A 19 7.61 43.16 34.39
N ALA A 20 6.48 42.47 34.12
CA ALA A 20 6.53 41.11 33.60
C ALA A 20 7.18 41.24 32.21
N SER A 21 8.49 40.99 32.14
CA SER A 21 9.15 40.68 30.88
C SER A 21 8.44 39.42 30.35
N LEU A 22 7.53 39.61 29.40
CA LEU A 22 7.10 38.54 28.55
C LEU A 22 8.38 38.08 27.84
N ALA A 23 8.93 36.96 28.28
CA ALA A 23 9.91 36.24 27.50
C ALA A 23 9.18 35.83 26.24
N SER A 24 9.28 36.65 25.18
CA SER A 24 8.90 36.24 23.82
C SER A 24 9.88 35.15 23.40
N GLY A 25 9.66 33.94 23.84
CA GLY A 25 10.26 32.81 23.16
C GLY A 25 9.64 32.75 21.75
N ASN A 26 10.49 32.66 20.72
CA ASN A 26 9.96 32.49 19.36
C ASN A 26 8.98 31.35 19.32
N SER A 27 7.73 31.61 18.97
CA SER A 27 6.73 30.57 18.76
C SER A 27 6.70 30.14 17.29
N ILE A 28 6.11 29.01 16.99
CA ILE A 28 6.00 28.52 15.60
C ILE A 28 5.14 29.49 14.75
N GLU A 29 4.15 30.12 15.36
CA GLU A 29 3.27 31.12 14.74
C GLU A 29 4.05 32.42 14.44
N GLU A 30 4.98 32.80 15.29
CA GLU A 30 5.88 33.97 15.04
C GLU A 30 6.82 33.71 13.87
N LEU A 31 7.32 32.49 13.71
CA LEU A 31 8.12 32.09 12.54
C LEU A 31 7.29 32.16 11.25
N GLU A 32 6.05 31.73 11.27
CA GLU A 32 5.13 31.89 10.12
C GLU A 32 4.86 33.37 9.84
N ALA A 33 4.49 34.16 10.86
CA ALA A 33 4.20 35.59 10.73
C ALA A 33 5.38 36.41 10.25
N SER A 34 6.63 36.05 10.64
CA SER A 34 7.86 36.71 10.18
C SER A 34 8.34 36.23 8.80
N GLY A 35 7.67 35.23 8.21
CA GLY A 35 8.04 34.65 6.93
C GLY A 35 9.27 33.73 6.99
N GLN A 36 9.67 33.26 8.16
CA GLN A 36 10.75 32.30 8.34
C GLN A 36 10.26 30.84 8.21
N LEU A 37 8.96 30.67 8.20
CA LEU A 37 8.29 29.41 7.94
C LEU A 37 7.10 29.67 7.00
N HIS A 38 6.94 28.81 5.98
CA HIS A 38 5.86 28.90 5.02
C HIS A 38 5.16 27.55 4.90
N ILE A 39 3.83 27.59 4.76
CA ILE A 39 3.03 26.41 4.50
C ILE A 39 2.26 26.63 3.20
N GLU A 40 2.49 25.74 2.26
CA GLU A 40 1.77 25.73 0.99
C GLU A 40 1.02 24.42 0.80
N SER A 41 -0.07 24.48 0.08
CA SER A 41 -0.81 23.30 -0.36
C SER A 41 -1.14 23.42 -1.83
N ALA A 42 -1.14 22.31 -2.56
CA ALA A 42 -1.45 22.28 -3.98
C ALA A 42 -2.24 21.02 -4.34
N LEU A 43 -3.16 21.14 -5.28
CA LEU A 43 -3.90 19.99 -5.84
C LEU A 43 -3.43 19.74 -7.26
N THR A 44 -3.24 18.48 -7.61
CA THR A 44 -2.90 18.04 -8.98
C THR A 44 -3.74 16.82 -9.35
N PRO A 45 -4.57 16.89 -10.43
CA PRO A 45 -4.87 18.06 -11.22
C PRO A 45 -5.74 19.10 -10.48
N GLN A 46 -5.76 20.34 -10.96
CA GLN A 46 -6.57 21.43 -10.35
C GLN A 46 -8.00 21.51 -10.92
N SER A 47 -8.21 20.94 -12.10
CA SER A 47 -9.50 20.99 -12.82
C SER A 47 -9.68 19.75 -13.68
N GLY A 48 -10.88 19.56 -14.23
CA GLY A 48 -11.19 18.39 -15.07
C GLY A 48 -11.27 17.08 -14.28
N ILE A 49 -11.53 17.17 -12.98
CA ILE A 49 -11.56 16.02 -12.07
C ILE A 49 -12.88 15.28 -12.24
N VAL A 50 -12.79 13.96 -12.37
CA VAL A 50 -13.95 13.04 -12.47
C VAL A 50 -14.06 12.22 -11.18
N PRO A 51 -15.26 11.82 -10.76
CA PRO A 51 -15.41 10.88 -9.64
C PRO A 51 -14.59 9.60 -9.87
N GLY A 52 -13.89 9.15 -8.84
CA GLY A 52 -12.98 8.00 -8.88
C GLY A 52 -11.54 8.31 -9.30
N GLN A 53 -11.28 9.48 -9.87
CA GLN A 53 -9.94 9.93 -10.26
C GLN A 53 -9.09 10.29 -9.05
N LYS A 54 -7.82 9.89 -9.07
CA LYS A 54 -6.83 10.36 -8.08
C LYS A 54 -6.54 11.86 -8.28
N VAL A 55 -6.65 12.60 -7.19
CA VAL A 55 -6.16 13.96 -7.04
C VAL A 55 -5.08 13.94 -5.97
N THR A 56 -3.91 14.43 -6.28
CA THR A 56 -2.80 14.51 -5.32
C THR A 56 -2.85 15.85 -4.61
N LEU A 57 -2.98 15.83 -3.28
CA LEU A 57 -2.79 16.98 -2.42
C LEU A 57 -1.35 16.96 -1.90
N THR A 58 -0.58 17.97 -2.28
CA THR A 58 0.76 18.19 -1.77
C THR A 58 0.72 19.27 -0.69
N LEU A 59 1.29 18.98 0.48
CA LEU A 59 1.53 19.94 1.55
C LEU A 59 3.03 20.15 1.66
N GLU A 60 3.46 21.40 1.55
CA GLU A 60 4.85 21.76 1.64
C GLU A 60 5.05 22.72 2.82
N ILE A 61 5.96 22.35 3.71
CA ILE A 61 6.39 23.15 4.83
C ILE A 61 7.85 23.53 4.59
N ALA A 62 8.14 24.81 4.45
CA ALA A 62 9.46 25.33 4.20
C ALA A 62 9.88 26.27 5.32
N THR A 63 11.13 26.16 5.78
CA THR A 63 11.71 27.05 6.79
C THR A 63 13.13 27.45 6.41
N ASP A 64 13.54 28.68 6.74
CA ASP A 64 14.91 29.17 6.63
C ASP A 64 15.81 28.58 7.72
N ARG A 65 15.26 27.80 8.60
CA ARG A 65 15.94 27.06 9.68
C ARG A 65 16.04 25.57 9.32
N TRP A 66 16.40 24.73 10.29
CA TRP A 66 16.41 23.27 10.15
C TRP A 66 15.22 22.69 10.88
N PHE A 67 14.63 21.63 10.34
CA PHE A 67 13.65 20.86 11.10
C PHE A 67 14.36 20.07 12.20
N ALA A 68 13.91 20.23 13.44
CA ALA A 68 14.40 19.46 14.59
C ALA A 68 13.77 18.05 14.64
N GLY A 69 12.65 17.86 13.91
CA GLY A 69 11.95 16.60 13.80
C GLY A 69 11.06 16.53 12.56
N GLY A 70 10.44 15.35 12.35
CA GLY A 70 9.45 15.18 11.30
C GLY A 70 8.14 15.89 11.65
N THR A 71 7.60 16.66 10.73
CA THR A 71 6.24 17.20 10.82
C THR A 71 5.23 16.05 10.88
N ARG A 72 4.15 16.21 11.65
CA ARG A 72 3.00 15.33 11.64
C ARG A 72 1.80 16.05 11.04
N ILE A 73 1.04 15.34 10.23
CA ILE A 73 -0.17 15.89 9.58
C ILE A 73 -1.41 15.18 10.10
N GLY A 74 -2.49 15.94 10.33
CA GLY A 74 -3.81 15.38 10.57
C GLY A 74 -4.50 15.09 9.26
N ILE A 75 -4.97 13.86 9.02
CA ILE A 75 -5.70 13.53 7.80
C ILE A 75 -7.15 13.97 7.97
N PRO A 76 -7.67 14.89 7.12
CA PRO A 76 -9.02 15.38 7.26
C PRO A 76 -10.03 14.35 6.76
N GLU A 77 -11.17 14.24 7.43
CA GLU A 77 -12.32 13.50 6.94
C GLU A 77 -13.27 14.44 6.21
N VAL A 78 -13.50 14.20 4.92
CA VAL A 78 -14.41 15.00 4.08
C VAL A 78 -15.46 14.09 3.47
N PRO A 79 -16.76 14.34 3.68
CA PRO A 79 -17.83 13.51 3.15
C PRO A 79 -17.79 13.43 1.62
N GLY A 80 -17.68 12.21 1.09
CA GLY A 80 -17.57 11.93 -0.33
C GLY A 80 -16.16 12.01 -0.90
N LEU A 81 -15.13 12.14 -0.05
CA LEU A 81 -13.74 11.94 -0.40
C LEU A 81 -13.17 10.74 0.35
N VAL A 82 -12.34 9.95 -0.32
CA VAL A 82 -11.41 9.04 0.32
C VAL A 82 -10.04 9.71 0.27
N ILE A 83 -9.43 9.95 1.43
CA ILE A 83 -8.13 10.60 1.55
C ILE A 83 -7.18 9.61 2.21
N LEU A 84 -6.07 9.32 1.54
CA LEU A 84 -5.08 8.34 1.99
C LEU A 84 -3.69 8.97 2.05
N GLN A 85 -2.99 8.69 3.12
CA GLN A 85 -1.57 8.93 3.23
C GLN A 85 -0.84 7.64 2.82
N THR A 86 -0.22 7.64 1.64
CA THR A 86 0.48 6.46 1.10
C THR A 86 1.92 6.38 1.59
N GLU A 87 2.53 7.50 1.93
CA GLU A 87 3.88 7.57 2.45
C GLU A 87 3.86 7.89 3.95
N GLN A 88 4.62 7.12 4.75
CA GLN A 88 4.66 7.29 6.21
C GLN A 88 5.44 8.53 6.66
N PHE A 89 6.33 9.05 5.81
CA PHE A 89 7.22 10.15 6.11
C PHE A 89 7.17 11.21 5.03
N ALA A 90 7.43 12.47 5.43
CA ALA A 90 7.64 13.54 4.47
C ALA A 90 8.90 13.29 3.64
N SER A 91 8.87 13.69 2.39
CA SER A 91 10.09 13.82 1.61
C SER A 91 10.80 15.13 2.00
N ASN A 92 12.10 15.04 2.28
CA ASN A 92 12.91 16.19 2.65
C ASN A 92 13.67 16.72 1.43
N ALA A 93 13.67 18.03 1.29
CA ALA A 93 14.41 18.74 0.24
C ALA A 93 15.09 19.99 0.83
N SER A 94 15.97 20.59 0.06
CA SER A 94 16.57 21.89 0.36
C SER A 94 16.65 22.70 -0.92
N GLU A 95 16.19 23.94 -0.88
CA GLU A 95 16.20 24.86 -2.01
C GLU A 95 16.83 26.17 -1.60
N THR A 96 17.55 26.83 -2.53
CA THR A 96 18.15 28.13 -2.26
C THR A 96 17.48 29.17 -3.14
N HIS A 97 16.83 30.14 -2.49
CA HIS A 97 16.21 31.29 -3.14
C HIS A 97 16.83 32.58 -2.66
N ASN A 98 17.29 33.43 -3.57
CA ASN A 98 17.89 34.73 -3.27
C ASN A 98 19.07 34.67 -2.26
N GLY A 99 19.85 33.57 -2.29
CA GLY A 99 20.97 33.34 -1.37
C GLY A 99 20.57 32.79 0.00
N GLN A 100 19.29 32.63 0.30
CA GLN A 100 18.77 32.00 1.50
C GLN A 100 18.44 30.52 1.20
N THR A 101 18.92 29.61 2.03
CA THR A 101 18.62 28.19 1.95
C THR A 101 17.41 27.85 2.79
N TRP A 102 16.45 27.16 2.20
CA TRP A 102 15.24 26.70 2.83
C TRP A 102 15.27 25.18 2.98
N ALA A 103 14.98 24.70 4.16
CA ALA A 103 14.69 23.29 4.40
C ALA A 103 13.20 23.04 4.15
N ILE A 104 12.88 21.98 3.43
CA ILE A 104 11.52 21.69 2.97
C ILE A 104 11.13 20.28 3.42
N GLN A 105 9.94 20.16 3.98
CA GLN A 105 9.26 18.88 4.20
C GLN A 105 7.98 18.84 3.37
N ARG A 106 7.87 17.84 2.49
CA ARG A 106 6.75 17.69 1.57
C ARG A 106 5.99 16.42 1.88
N TRP A 107 4.67 16.57 2.12
CA TRP A 107 3.72 15.50 2.30
C TRP A 107 2.84 15.35 1.06
N THR A 108 2.51 14.11 0.73
CA THR A 108 1.61 13.79 -0.39
C THR A 108 0.45 12.96 0.13
N LEU A 109 -0.78 13.42 -0.14
CA LEU A 109 -2.01 12.72 0.15
C LEU A 109 -2.74 12.40 -1.15
N ASP A 110 -3.19 11.15 -1.29
CA ASP A 110 -4.03 10.72 -2.40
C ASP A 110 -5.50 10.95 -2.05
N VAL A 111 -6.20 11.73 -2.86
CA VAL A 111 -7.61 12.12 -2.69
C VAL A 111 -8.42 11.56 -3.83
N PHE A 112 -9.50 10.84 -3.50
CA PHE A 112 -10.41 10.23 -4.47
C PHE A 112 -11.84 10.72 -4.22
N PRO A 113 -12.40 11.61 -5.07
CA PRO A 113 -13.81 12.00 -4.99
C PRO A 113 -14.70 10.81 -5.36
N GLN A 114 -15.66 10.49 -4.51
CA GLN A 114 -16.56 9.35 -4.69
C GLN A 114 -17.84 9.71 -5.46
N ARG A 115 -18.09 11.00 -5.67
CA ARG A 115 -19.26 11.54 -6.37
C ARG A 115 -18.90 12.86 -7.05
N ALA A 116 -19.77 13.31 -7.95
CA ALA A 116 -19.70 14.68 -8.46
C ALA A 116 -20.10 15.67 -7.35
N GLY A 117 -19.54 16.87 -7.42
CA GLY A 117 -19.82 17.99 -6.52
C GLY A 117 -18.59 18.81 -6.21
N ASP A 118 -18.80 19.83 -5.37
CA ASP A 118 -17.77 20.71 -4.87
C ASP A 118 -17.22 20.16 -3.54
N PHE A 119 -15.91 20.22 -3.40
CA PHE A 119 -15.20 19.72 -2.23
C PHE A 119 -14.24 20.77 -1.70
N THR A 120 -14.13 20.78 -0.37
CA THR A 120 -13.14 21.59 0.35
C THR A 120 -12.32 20.69 1.24
N ILE A 121 -10.99 20.75 1.12
CA ILE A 121 -10.05 20.03 1.96
C ILE A 121 -9.31 21.03 2.84
N GLY A 122 -9.26 20.75 4.14
CA GLY A 122 -8.57 21.58 5.13
C GLY A 122 -9.41 22.72 5.70
N PRO A 123 -8.80 23.52 6.58
CA PRO A 123 -7.39 23.52 6.99
C PRO A 123 -6.92 22.20 7.61
N ILE A 124 -5.71 21.77 7.28
CA ILE A 124 -5.12 20.54 7.82
C ILE A 124 -4.18 20.91 8.95
N PRO A 125 -4.35 20.36 10.18
CA PRO A 125 -3.46 20.61 11.29
C PRO A 125 -2.09 19.96 11.06
N LEU A 126 -1.02 20.71 11.34
CA LEU A 126 0.37 20.36 11.13
C LEU A 126 1.15 20.58 12.43
N GLN A 127 1.66 19.51 13.01
CA GLN A 127 2.60 19.62 14.14
C GLN A 127 4.00 19.78 13.59
N VAL A 128 4.57 20.97 13.76
CA VAL A 128 5.86 21.36 13.18
C VAL A 128 6.91 21.49 14.27
N HIS A 129 8.14 21.00 14.02
CA HIS A 129 9.28 21.10 14.90
C HIS A 129 10.45 21.69 14.14
N VAL A 130 10.92 22.86 14.53
CA VAL A 130 12.07 23.53 13.94
C VAL A 130 13.13 23.84 15.01
N ASN A 131 14.37 23.93 14.59
CA ASN A 131 15.47 24.29 15.44
C ASN A 131 15.43 25.80 15.73
N GLY A 132 15.34 26.18 17.00
CA GLY A 132 15.35 27.59 17.47
C GLY A 132 16.75 28.17 17.74
N GLY A 133 17.80 27.40 17.47
CA GLY A 133 19.19 27.81 17.75
C GLY A 133 19.49 27.73 19.24
N GLU A 134 19.95 28.84 19.83
CA GLU A 134 20.30 28.91 21.26
C GLU A 134 19.07 28.74 22.18
N GLU A 135 17.87 29.01 21.68
CA GLU A 135 16.62 28.92 22.42
C GLU A 135 16.08 27.48 22.49
N GLY A 136 16.74 26.52 21.80
CA GLY A 136 16.31 25.13 21.70
C GLY A 136 15.30 24.90 20.58
N ASP A 137 14.63 23.75 20.62
CA ASP A 137 13.65 23.37 19.60
C ASP A 137 12.32 24.10 19.82
N ILE A 138 11.77 24.65 18.75
CA ILE A 138 10.46 25.31 18.70
C ILE A 138 9.47 24.33 18.09
N GLN A 139 8.35 24.07 18.76
CA GLN A 139 7.29 23.22 18.27
C GLN A 139 5.93 23.88 18.45
N GLY A 140 5.03 23.62 17.52
CA GLY A 140 3.66 24.13 17.60
C GLY A 140 2.78 23.53 16.52
N GLU A 141 1.50 23.91 16.55
CA GLU A 141 0.50 23.50 15.56
C GLU A 141 0.19 24.65 14.63
N LEU A 142 0.35 24.41 13.34
CA LEU A 142 -0.07 25.31 12.27
C LEU A 142 -1.12 24.63 11.40
N HIS A 143 -1.73 25.38 10.50
CA HIS A 143 -2.76 24.88 9.62
C HIS A 143 -2.43 25.17 8.16
N SER A 144 -2.62 24.18 7.30
CA SER A 144 -2.46 24.39 5.86
C SER A 144 -3.56 25.31 5.32
N PRO A 145 -3.32 26.02 4.20
CA PRO A 145 -4.38 26.66 3.45
C PRO A 145 -5.40 25.62 2.98
N ALA A 146 -6.71 25.95 3.09
CA ALA A 146 -7.76 25.12 2.54
C ALA A 146 -7.69 25.10 1.01
N ARG A 147 -8.08 23.97 0.39
CA ARG A 147 -8.14 23.79 -1.06
C ARG A 147 -9.54 23.39 -1.49
N HIS A 148 -9.97 23.99 -2.61
CA HIS A 148 -11.27 23.74 -3.20
C HIS A 148 -11.10 23.13 -4.58
N PHE A 149 -11.95 22.18 -4.93
CA PHE A 149 -12.04 21.64 -6.27
C PHE A 149 -13.44 21.10 -6.56
N THR A 150 -13.76 20.98 -7.84
CA THR A 150 -15.02 20.41 -8.32
C THR A 150 -14.74 19.12 -9.07
N ALA A 151 -15.44 18.04 -8.70
CA ALA A 151 -15.50 16.82 -9.49
C ALA A 151 -16.80 16.79 -10.30
N ALA A 152 -16.68 16.58 -11.61
CA ALA A 152 -17.81 16.58 -12.53
C ALA A 152 -17.84 15.34 -13.40
N ILE A 153 -19.03 14.86 -13.77
CA ILE A 153 -19.19 13.76 -14.71
C ILE A 153 -19.28 14.36 -16.12
N PRO A 154 -18.34 14.08 -17.03
CA PRO A 154 -18.42 14.53 -18.41
C PRO A 154 -19.66 13.97 -19.12
N ASN A 155 -20.21 14.72 -20.08
CA ASN A 155 -21.44 14.33 -20.77
C ASN A 155 -21.37 12.98 -21.46
N ASN A 156 -20.23 12.63 -22.04
CA ASN A 156 -19.99 11.33 -22.69
C ASN A 156 -19.90 10.18 -21.70
N LEU A 157 -19.63 10.46 -20.41
CA LEU A 157 -19.56 9.47 -19.33
C LEU A 157 -20.89 9.34 -18.56
N ALA A 158 -21.81 10.29 -18.75
CA ALA A 158 -23.07 10.34 -17.99
C ALA A 158 -23.99 9.13 -18.20
N GLN A 159 -23.86 8.42 -19.33
CA GLN A 159 -24.63 7.21 -19.64
C GLN A 159 -24.00 5.94 -19.09
N ALA A 160 -22.72 5.97 -18.72
CA ALA A 160 -22.04 4.82 -18.11
C ALA A 160 -22.51 4.66 -16.65
N LYS A 161 -23.01 3.48 -16.31
CA LYS A 161 -23.43 3.19 -14.92
C LYS A 161 -22.24 3.10 -13.97
N GLN A 162 -21.10 2.67 -14.49
CA GLN A 162 -19.87 2.48 -13.75
C GLN A 162 -18.69 2.70 -14.69
N TRP A 163 -17.64 3.32 -14.21
CA TRP A 163 -16.40 3.55 -14.96
C TRP A 163 -15.18 3.48 -14.03
N VAL A 164 -14.02 3.33 -14.64
CA VAL A 164 -12.72 3.47 -13.98
C VAL A 164 -12.09 4.77 -14.45
N ALA A 165 -11.69 5.65 -13.53
CA ALA A 165 -10.97 6.88 -13.86
C ALA A 165 -9.48 6.71 -13.54
N ALA A 166 -8.66 6.41 -14.53
CA ALA A 166 -7.27 6.00 -14.35
C ALA A 166 -6.39 6.45 -15.52
N PRO A 167 -5.07 6.63 -15.33
CA PRO A 167 -4.15 6.82 -16.45
C PRO A 167 -3.97 5.55 -17.31
N LEU A 168 -4.07 4.37 -16.68
CA LEU A 168 -4.00 3.07 -17.37
C LEU A 168 -5.04 2.13 -16.78
N PHE A 169 -5.74 1.42 -17.65
CA PHE A 169 -6.68 0.39 -17.26
C PHE A 169 -6.62 -0.77 -18.25
N SER A 170 -6.69 -2.00 -17.76
CA SER A 170 -6.75 -3.21 -18.57
C SER A 170 -7.71 -4.23 -17.97
N VAL A 171 -8.34 -4.98 -18.84
CA VAL A 171 -9.22 -6.09 -18.48
C VAL A 171 -8.85 -7.30 -19.32
N ARG A 172 -8.69 -8.45 -18.71
CA ARG A 172 -8.37 -9.70 -19.40
C ARG A 172 -9.07 -10.88 -18.75
N GLN A 173 -9.31 -11.91 -19.54
CA GLN A 173 -9.81 -13.19 -19.06
C GLN A 173 -8.91 -14.32 -19.56
N SER A 174 -8.83 -15.38 -18.78
CA SER A 174 -8.12 -16.61 -19.10
C SER A 174 -8.90 -17.82 -18.62
N PHE A 175 -8.62 -18.96 -19.20
CA PHE A 175 -9.25 -20.24 -18.88
C PHE A 175 -8.17 -21.28 -18.60
N ASP A 176 -8.44 -22.21 -17.68
CA ASP A 176 -7.50 -23.26 -17.29
C ASP A 176 -7.36 -24.37 -18.35
N ARG A 177 -8.33 -24.44 -19.29
CA ARG A 177 -8.37 -25.42 -20.37
C ARG A 177 -9.07 -24.91 -21.63
N ALA A 178 -8.99 -25.66 -22.72
CA ALA A 178 -9.80 -25.46 -23.92
C ALA A 178 -11.27 -25.76 -23.64
N LEU A 179 -12.19 -25.02 -24.28
CA LEU A 179 -13.64 -25.05 -24.03
C LEU A 179 -14.46 -25.64 -25.16
N ASP A 180 -13.81 -26.21 -26.17
CA ASP A 180 -14.39 -26.72 -27.41
C ASP A 180 -14.72 -28.24 -27.39
N ASN A 181 -14.41 -28.95 -26.32
CA ASN A 181 -14.58 -30.38 -26.21
C ASN A 181 -14.81 -30.85 -24.76
N LEU A 182 -15.72 -30.20 -24.05
CA LEU A 182 -16.09 -30.58 -22.70
C LEU A 182 -17.15 -31.68 -22.71
N ALA A 183 -17.15 -32.52 -21.69
CA ALA A 183 -18.20 -33.50 -21.45
C ALA A 183 -19.11 -33.05 -20.30
N VAL A 184 -20.32 -33.58 -20.23
CA VAL A 184 -21.20 -33.37 -19.08
C VAL A 184 -20.52 -33.90 -17.82
N GLY A 185 -20.48 -33.08 -16.77
CA GLY A 185 -19.76 -33.31 -15.52
C GLY A 185 -18.33 -32.71 -15.49
N ASP A 186 -17.81 -32.23 -16.63
CA ASP A 186 -16.53 -31.53 -16.63
C ASP A 186 -16.67 -30.14 -15.99
N ALA A 187 -15.57 -29.70 -15.34
CA ALA A 187 -15.45 -28.37 -14.82
C ALA A 187 -14.27 -27.64 -15.50
N PHE A 188 -14.40 -26.33 -15.62
CA PHE A 188 -13.34 -25.44 -16.06
C PHE A 188 -13.34 -24.15 -15.22
N GLU A 189 -12.21 -23.46 -15.16
CA GLU A 189 -12.06 -22.21 -14.42
C GLU A 189 -11.84 -21.04 -15.39
N GLN A 190 -12.61 -19.97 -15.18
CA GLN A 190 -12.39 -18.64 -15.76
C GLN A 190 -11.74 -17.75 -14.72
N GLU A 191 -10.62 -17.11 -15.04
CA GLU A 191 -10.07 -16.01 -14.27
C GLU A 191 -10.29 -14.71 -15.03
N VAL A 192 -10.91 -13.72 -14.37
CA VAL A 192 -11.05 -12.36 -14.89
C VAL A 192 -10.21 -11.44 -14.02
N LEU A 193 -9.30 -10.71 -14.66
CA LEU A 193 -8.37 -9.80 -14.02
C LEU A 193 -8.55 -8.39 -14.55
N LEU A 194 -8.81 -7.45 -13.65
CA LEU A 194 -8.84 -6.02 -13.89
C LEU A 194 -7.62 -5.40 -13.22
N GLU A 195 -6.91 -4.53 -13.94
CA GLU A 195 -5.74 -3.81 -13.44
C GLU A 195 -5.83 -2.35 -13.83
N ALA A 196 -5.60 -1.44 -12.88
CA ALA A 196 -5.58 0.00 -13.14
C ALA A 196 -4.53 0.70 -12.28
N SER A 197 -3.94 1.76 -12.85
CA SER A 197 -3.00 2.62 -12.13
C SER A 197 -3.74 3.75 -11.43
N ASP A 198 -3.21 4.20 -10.30
CA ASP A 198 -3.67 5.39 -9.58
C ASP A 198 -5.16 5.36 -9.21
N VAL A 199 -5.66 4.19 -8.88
CA VAL A 199 -6.98 3.96 -8.28
C VAL A 199 -6.87 2.99 -7.13
N LEU A 200 -7.96 2.79 -6.38
CA LEU A 200 -8.03 1.77 -5.34
C LEU A 200 -8.73 0.52 -5.89
N ALA A 201 -8.25 -0.66 -5.52
CA ALA A 201 -8.80 -1.93 -5.98
C ALA A 201 -10.30 -2.08 -5.67
N MET A 202 -10.76 -1.47 -4.58
CA MET A 202 -12.19 -1.43 -4.22
C MET A 202 -13.05 -0.60 -5.19
N MET A 203 -12.44 0.30 -5.96
CA MET A 203 -13.13 1.13 -6.98
C MET A 203 -13.22 0.43 -8.33
N LEU A 204 -12.48 -0.67 -8.54
CA LEU A 204 -12.56 -1.44 -9.77
C LEU A 204 -13.93 -2.14 -9.88
N PRO A 205 -14.56 -2.16 -11.06
CA PRO A 205 -15.86 -2.77 -11.27
C PRO A 205 -15.87 -4.25 -10.94
N SER A 206 -17.02 -4.75 -10.50
CA SER A 206 -17.23 -6.17 -10.32
C SER A 206 -17.54 -6.86 -11.65
N TYR A 207 -17.16 -8.11 -11.74
CA TYR A 207 -17.59 -8.97 -12.85
C TYR A 207 -18.95 -9.58 -12.52
N GLU A 208 -19.94 -9.32 -13.35
CA GLU A 208 -21.28 -9.89 -13.19
C GLU A 208 -21.34 -11.26 -13.88
N ILE A 209 -21.84 -12.27 -13.17
CA ILE A 209 -21.94 -13.64 -13.64
C ILE A 209 -23.36 -13.92 -14.09
N GLU A 210 -23.53 -14.27 -15.34
CA GLU A 210 -24.82 -14.70 -15.87
C GLU A 210 -25.03 -16.19 -15.63
N LYS A 211 -26.17 -16.52 -15.03
CA LYS A 211 -26.59 -17.92 -14.85
C LYS A 211 -27.22 -18.41 -16.13
N GLN A 212 -26.77 -19.56 -16.60
CA GLN A 212 -27.34 -20.23 -17.76
C GLN A 212 -27.77 -21.64 -17.36
N PRO A 213 -28.99 -22.11 -17.76
CA PRO A 213 -29.41 -23.47 -17.49
C PRO A 213 -28.44 -24.46 -18.13
N GLY A 214 -27.95 -25.42 -17.36
CA GLY A 214 -26.99 -26.42 -17.82
C GLY A 214 -25.51 -26.07 -17.70
N LEU A 215 -25.19 -24.83 -17.27
CA LEU A 215 -23.85 -24.42 -16.92
C LEU A 215 -23.87 -23.71 -15.53
N ALA A 216 -23.44 -24.41 -14.51
CA ALA A 216 -23.49 -23.93 -13.13
C ALA A 216 -22.21 -23.15 -12.76
N PRO A 217 -22.29 -21.83 -12.43
CA PRO A 217 -21.16 -21.03 -11.98
C PRO A 217 -20.97 -21.11 -10.46
N TYR A 218 -19.72 -21.27 -10.03
CA TYR A 218 -19.28 -21.24 -8.63
C TYR A 218 -18.19 -20.20 -8.46
N PRO A 219 -18.54 -18.92 -8.18
CA PRO A 219 -17.55 -17.87 -8.01
C PRO A 219 -16.81 -17.99 -6.69
N SER A 220 -15.50 -17.78 -6.72
CA SER A 220 -14.69 -17.51 -5.55
C SER A 220 -14.82 -16.04 -5.13
N PRO A 221 -14.56 -15.69 -3.86
CA PRO A 221 -14.45 -14.29 -3.46
C PRO A 221 -13.41 -13.55 -4.31
N ALA A 222 -13.73 -12.32 -4.73
CA ALA A 222 -12.79 -11.51 -5.48
C ALA A 222 -11.57 -11.14 -4.61
N VAL A 223 -10.38 -11.24 -5.19
CA VAL A 223 -9.14 -10.79 -4.55
C VAL A 223 -8.87 -9.36 -4.99
N LEU A 224 -8.70 -8.47 -4.03
CA LEU A 224 -8.43 -7.05 -4.22
C LEU A 224 -7.04 -6.74 -3.66
N GLU A 225 -6.15 -6.20 -4.49
CA GLU A 225 -4.80 -5.82 -4.07
C GLU A 225 -4.47 -4.40 -4.52
N ASN A 226 -3.84 -3.63 -3.63
CA ASN A 226 -3.20 -2.36 -3.95
C ASN A 226 -1.69 -2.53 -3.76
N LYS A 227 -0.93 -2.37 -4.83
CA LYS A 227 0.54 -2.39 -4.78
C LYS A 227 1.05 -0.98 -5.00
N VAL A 228 1.86 -0.48 -4.08
CA VAL A 228 2.52 0.82 -4.22
C VAL A 228 3.98 0.58 -4.52
N ASN A 229 4.47 1.18 -5.60
CA ASN A 229 5.87 1.15 -5.98
C ASN A 229 6.31 2.55 -6.40
N ARG A 230 7.21 3.17 -5.63
CA ARG A 230 7.75 4.52 -5.89
C ARG A 230 6.66 5.58 -6.14
N GLY A 231 5.62 5.58 -5.29
CA GLY A 231 4.51 6.53 -5.39
C GLY A 231 3.47 6.20 -6.47
N GLN A 232 3.67 5.17 -7.29
CA GLN A 232 2.67 4.69 -8.23
C GLN A 232 1.86 3.56 -7.60
N THR A 233 0.56 3.68 -7.66
CA THR A 233 -0.37 2.64 -7.17
C THR A 233 -0.85 1.80 -8.35
N LEU A 234 -0.73 0.48 -8.23
CA LEU A 234 -1.38 -0.48 -9.11
C LEU A 234 -2.45 -1.21 -8.33
N ALA A 235 -3.69 -1.00 -8.72
CA ALA A 235 -4.85 -1.71 -8.19
C ALA A 235 -5.15 -2.93 -9.06
N THR A 236 -5.40 -4.07 -8.43
CA THR A 236 -5.84 -5.29 -9.12
C THR A 236 -7.10 -5.84 -8.48
N ARG A 237 -8.01 -6.32 -9.30
CA ARG A 237 -9.18 -7.11 -8.91
C ARG A 237 -9.22 -8.35 -9.74
N SER A 238 -9.05 -9.52 -9.13
CA SER A 238 -9.21 -10.81 -9.80
C SER A 238 -10.40 -11.57 -9.22
N ILE A 239 -11.12 -12.25 -10.08
CA ILE A 239 -12.17 -13.19 -9.71
C ILE A 239 -11.98 -14.49 -10.47
N ARG A 240 -12.12 -15.62 -9.77
CA ARG A 240 -12.12 -16.95 -10.33
C ARG A 240 -13.51 -17.53 -10.23
N ILE A 241 -13.95 -18.13 -11.33
CA ILE A 241 -15.27 -18.73 -11.43
C ILE A 241 -15.08 -20.14 -11.97
N SER A 242 -15.40 -21.12 -11.14
CA SER A 242 -15.46 -22.51 -11.60
C SER A 242 -16.84 -22.78 -12.19
N TYR A 243 -16.88 -23.23 -13.44
CA TYR A 243 -18.11 -23.63 -14.12
C TYR A 243 -18.15 -25.14 -14.19
N VAL A 244 -19.35 -25.70 -13.96
CA VAL A 244 -19.62 -27.13 -14.13
C VAL A 244 -20.64 -27.29 -15.25
N ALA A 245 -20.31 -28.10 -16.26
CA ALA A 245 -21.22 -28.45 -17.36
C ALA A 245 -22.23 -29.51 -16.88
N GLU A 246 -23.46 -29.14 -16.64
CA GLU A 246 -24.52 -30.04 -16.15
C GLU A 246 -25.32 -30.68 -17.29
N GLN A 247 -25.32 -30.06 -18.47
CA GLN A 247 -26.07 -30.54 -19.64
C GLN A 247 -25.22 -30.39 -20.91
N PRO A 248 -25.47 -31.24 -21.94
CA PRO A 248 -24.83 -31.05 -23.24
C PRO A 248 -25.45 -29.84 -23.94
N GLY A 249 -24.65 -29.16 -24.76
CA GLY A 249 -25.08 -27.98 -25.53
C GLY A 249 -23.99 -26.98 -25.81
N GLN A 250 -24.39 -25.86 -26.39
CA GLN A 250 -23.53 -24.73 -26.60
C GLN A 250 -23.90 -23.62 -25.61
N PHE A 251 -22.93 -23.14 -24.88
CA PHE A 251 -23.08 -22.03 -23.92
C PHE A 251 -22.24 -20.84 -24.36
N LEU A 252 -22.65 -19.65 -23.94
CA LEU A 252 -21.99 -18.41 -24.31
C LEU A 252 -21.69 -17.57 -23.06
N LEU A 253 -20.44 -17.32 -22.78
CA LEU A 253 -20.07 -16.24 -21.88
C LEU A 253 -20.11 -14.94 -22.69
N PRO A 254 -21.03 -14.00 -22.41
CA PRO A 254 -21.23 -12.83 -23.26
C PRO A 254 -20.06 -11.87 -23.18
N ALA A 255 -19.87 -11.09 -24.25
CA ALA A 255 -18.97 -9.96 -24.23
C ALA A 255 -19.38 -8.96 -23.16
N ARG A 256 -18.39 -8.29 -22.55
CA ARG A 256 -18.63 -7.29 -21.50
C ARG A 256 -17.80 -6.06 -21.73
N ASP A 257 -18.46 -4.89 -21.70
CA ASP A 257 -17.84 -3.61 -21.87
C ASP A 257 -17.53 -2.97 -20.52
N TYR A 258 -16.32 -2.41 -20.41
CA TYR A 258 -15.87 -1.63 -19.28
C TYR A 258 -15.54 -0.23 -19.75
N PHE A 259 -16.18 0.74 -19.13
CA PHE A 259 -15.98 2.15 -19.44
C PHE A 259 -14.78 2.66 -18.66
N TRP A 260 -13.87 3.31 -19.36
CA TRP A 260 -12.65 3.84 -18.82
C TRP A 260 -12.49 5.32 -19.18
N TRP A 261 -12.45 6.16 -18.15
CA TRP A 261 -12.04 7.54 -18.31
C TRP A 261 -10.51 7.59 -18.22
N ASN A 262 -9.86 7.73 -19.35
CA ASN A 262 -8.42 7.89 -19.44
C ASN A 262 -8.05 9.30 -18.97
N THR A 263 -7.42 9.39 -17.77
CA THR A 263 -7.08 10.68 -17.14
C THR A 263 -5.93 11.40 -17.82
N GLN A 264 -5.14 10.72 -18.66
CA GLN A 264 -4.06 11.34 -19.44
C GLN A 264 -4.58 11.99 -20.71
N SER A 265 -5.45 11.30 -21.46
CA SER A 265 -6.04 11.81 -22.70
C SER A 265 -7.32 12.63 -22.46
N THR A 266 -7.90 12.54 -21.24
CA THR A 266 -9.20 13.11 -20.88
C THR A 266 -10.34 12.64 -21.81
N GLN A 267 -10.29 11.37 -22.20
CA GLN A 267 -11.26 10.75 -23.09
C GLN A 267 -11.88 9.51 -22.47
N LEU A 268 -13.12 9.25 -22.90
CA LEU A 268 -13.80 8.00 -22.60
C LEU A 268 -13.33 6.92 -23.58
N GLU A 269 -12.82 5.83 -23.04
CA GLU A 269 -12.45 4.62 -23.76
C GLU A 269 -13.33 3.45 -23.29
N VAL A 270 -13.52 2.46 -24.14
CA VAL A 270 -14.27 1.24 -23.83
C VAL A 270 -13.38 0.04 -24.07
N LEU A 271 -13.22 -0.77 -23.03
CA LEU A 271 -12.50 -2.04 -23.09
C LEU A 271 -13.52 -3.17 -23.08
N SER A 272 -13.47 -4.05 -24.08
CA SER A 272 -14.39 -5.18 -24.17
C SER A 272 -13.69 -6.49 -23.89
N LEU A 273 -14.21 -7.26 -22.93
CA LEU A 273 -13.93 -8.69 -22.87
C LEU A 273 -14.68 -9.38 -23.98
N ALA A 274 -13.99 -10.18 -24.78
CA ALA A 274 -14.61 -10.92 -25.87
C ALA A 274 -15.59 -11.98 -25.33
N GLU A 275 -16.65 -12.26 -26.12
CA GLU A 275 -17.50 -13.41 -25.88
C GLU A 275 -16.70 -14.72 -25.97
N VAL A 276 -17.09 -15.72 -25.20
CA VAL A 276 -16.47 -17.04 -25.24
C VAL A 276 -17.54 -18.09 -25.40
N ARG A 277 -17.35 -18.94 -26.42
CA ARG A 277 -18.24 -20.09 -26.70
C ARG A 277 -17.70 -21.33 -26.03
N ILE A 278 -18.61 -22.12 -25.46
CA ILE A 278 -18.33 -23.32 -24.73
C ILE A 278 -19.14 -24.43 -25.40
N GLU A 279 -18.47 -25.50 -25.80
CA GLU A 279 -19.11 -26.65 -26.40
C GLU A 279 -19.02 -27.85 -25.45
N VAL A 280 -20.20 -28.34 -25.05
CA VAL A 280 -20.34 -29.52 -24.19
C VAL A 280 -20.98 -30.62 -24.98
N GLY A 281 -20.20 -31.63 -25.31
CA GLY A 281 -20.68 -32.86 -26.00
C GLY A 281 -21.51 -33.77 -25.08
N GLY A 282 -22.18 -34.77 -25.68
CA GLY A 282 -22.92 -35.75 -24.89
C GLY A 282 -22.02 -36.63 -24.04
N VAL A 283 -22.53 -37.00 -22.87
CA VAL A 283 -21.99 -37.88 -21.82
C VAL A 283 -20.48 -38.08 -21.83
N ALA A 284 -19.82 -37.53 -20.79
CA ALA A 284 -18.45 -37.89 -20.48
C ALA A 284 -18.28 -39.40 -20.60
N PRO A 285 -17.24 -39.93 -21.28
CA PRO A 285 -16.87 -41.33 -21.14
C PRO A 285 -16.74 -41.52 -19.62
N GLY A 286 -17.64 -42.40 -19.11
CA GLY A 286 -17.69 -42.66 -17.66
C GLY A 286 -16.28 -42.87 -17.13
N PRO A 287 -16.01 -42.55 -15.88
CA PRO A 287 -14.65 -42.48 -15.36
C PRO A 287 -13.92 -43.70 -15.89
N LYS A 288 -12.94 -43.44 -16.80
CA LYS A 288 -11.97 -44.46 -17.10
C LYS A 288 -11.47 -44.85 -15.72
N ASN A 289 -11.87 -46.05 -15.27
CA ASN A 289 -11.24 -46.70 -14.17
C ASN A 289 -9.74 -46.79 -14.53
N THR A 290 -9.08 -45.69 -14.51
CA THR A 290 -7.67 -45.64 -14.24
C THR A 290 -7.66 -46.24 -12.85
N ALA A 291 -7.45 -47.58 -12.82
CA ALA A 291 -7.16 -48.25 -11.59
C ALA A 291 -6.04 -47.43 -10.96
N THR A 292 -6.44 -46.44 -10.18
CA THR A 292 -5.58 -45.84 -9.18
C THR A 292 -5.24 -47.07 -8.38
N THR A 293 -4.04 -47.61 -8.64
CA THR A 293 -3.48 -48.68 -7.86
C THR A 293 -3.46 -48.06 -6.47
N THR A 294 -4.57 -48.20 -5.78
CA THR A 294 -4.70 -47.87 -4.38
C THR A 294 -3.70 -48.85 -3.75
N ARG A 295 -2.49 -48.38 -3.66
CA ARG A 295 -1.39 -49.09 -3.02
C ARG A 295 -1.93 -49.43 -1.64
N SER A 296 -2.42 -50.68 -1.55
CA SER A 296 -3.15 -51.20 -0.39
C SER A 296 -2.43 -50.70 0.87
N ARG A 297 -3.16 -50.16 1.84
CA ARG A 297 -2.60 -49.75 3.15
C ARG A 297 -1.70 -50.84 3.76
N SER A 298 -1.91 -52.11 3.39
CA SER A 298 -1.05 -53.24 3.73
C SER A 298 0.34 -53.16 3.06
N GLN A 299 0.43 -52.73 1.78
CA GLN A 299 1.72 -52.56 1.10
C GLN A 299 2.52 -51.36 1.65
N GLN A 300 1.86 -50.28 2.03
CA GLN A 300 2.51 -49.16 2.70
C GLN A 300 3.03 -49.58 4.10
N ARG A 301 2.28 -50.39 4.84
CA ARG A 301 2.74 -50.92 6.14
C ARG A 301 3.91 -51.91 5.97
N LEU A 302 3.92 -52.74 4.91
CA LEU A 302 5.04 -53.63 4.60
C LEU A 302 6.31 -52.84 4.23
N ILE A 303 6.22 -51.77 3.47
CA ILE A 303 7.36 -50.91 3.12
C ILE A 303 7.91 -50.19 4.36
N LEU A 304 7.03 -49.69 5.25
CA LEU A 304 7.42 -49.06 6.49
C LEU A 304 8.07 -50.06 7.46
N LEU A 305 7.55 -51.29 7.54
CA LEU A 305 8.15 -52.35 8.38
C LEU A 305 9.50 -52.80 7.82
N SER A 306 9.65 -52.94 6.50
CA SER A 306 10.93 -53.30 5.89
C SER A 306 11.99 -52.20 6.05
N SER A 307 11.62 -50.91 5.95
CA SER A 307 12.51 -49.78 6.19
C SER A 307 12.94 -49.69 7.65
N LEU A 308 12.04 -50.00 8.60
CA LEU A 308 12.37 -50.04 10.04
C LEU A 308 13.34 -51.19 10.38
N VAL A 309 13.15 -52.37 9.79
CA VAL A 309 14.06 -53.50 9.96
C VAL A 309 15.45 -53.19 9.41
N LEU A 310 15.51 -52.58 8.22
CA LEU A 310 16.78 -52.12 7.61
C LEU A 310 17.50 -51.08 8.48
N LEU A 311 16.77 -50.15 9.07
CA LEU A 311 17.32 -49.15 9.99
C LEU A 311 17.87 -49.79 11.26
N ILE A 312 17.17 -50.77 11.84
CA ILE A 312 17.64 -51.50 13.03
C ILE A 312 18.88 -52.31 12.73
N VAL A 313 18.95 -52.98 11.58
CA VAL A 313 20.11 -53.71 11.13
C VAL A 313 21.32 -52.79 10.90
N ALA A 314 21.10 -51.63 10.27
CA ALA A 314 22.13 -50.60 10.07
C ALA A 314 22.66 -50.05 11.39
N LEU A 315 21.78 -49.77 12.37
CA LEU A 315 22.16 -49.34 13.72
C LEU A 315 22.93 -50.40 14.47
N ARG A 316 22.55 -51.69 14.36
CA ARG A 316 23.26 -52.83 14.96
C ARG A 316 24.64 -53.01 14.34
N LEU A 317 24.75 -52.91 13.02
CA LEU A 317 26.04 -52.98 12.33
C LEU A 317 26.94 -51.79 12.71
N CYS A 318 26.36 -50.58 12.79
CA CYS A 318 27.05 -49.40 13.25
C CYS A 318 27.60 -49.58 14.69
N TRP A 319 26.79 -50.14 15.59
CA TRP A 319 27.19 -50.41 16.98
C TRP A 319 28.26 -51.50 17.10
N LEU A 320 28.26 -52.54 16.23
CA LEU A 320 29.26 -53.61 16.20
C LEU A 320 30.60 -53.17 15.59
N TYR A 321 30.59 -52.24 14.64
CA TYR A 321 31.79 -51.84 13.90
C TYR A 321 32.37 -50.48 14.33
N LEU A 322 31.58 -49.57 14.99
CA LEU A 322 32.07 -48.29 15.48
C LEU A 322 33.18 -48.37 16.56
N PRO A 323 33.23 -49.37 17.47
CA PRO A 323 34.31 -49.39 18.46
C PRO A 323 35.71 -49.63 17.87
N ARG A 324 35.80 -49.95 16.57
CA ARG A 324 37.09 -50.28 15.92
C ARG A 324 37.66 -49.16 15.03
N LEU A 325 36.96 -48.01 14.93
CA LEU A 325 37.46 -46.87 14.14
C LEU A 325 38.02 -45.78 15.09
N PRO A 326 39.27 -45.33 14.93
CA PRO A 326 39.82 -44.25 15.73
C PRO A 326 39.13 -42.93 15.37
N LEU A 327 38.28 -42.43 16.27
CA LEU A 327 37.44 -41.22 16.10
C LEU A 327 38.21 -39.89 16.09
N THR A 328 39.54 -39.91 16.12
CA THR A 328 40.39 -38.71 16.16
C THR A 328 40.43 -37.94 14.85
N GLY A 329 40.10 -38.55 13.70
CA GLY A 329 40.10 -37.86 12.40
C GLY A 329 38.77 -37.18 11.98
N LEU A 330 37.63 -37.61 12.54
CA LEU A 330 36.32 -37.13 12.08
C LEU A 330 35.91 -35.78 12.69
N ARG A 331 36.33 -35.50 13.94
CA ARG A 331 36.04 -34.21 14.60
C ARG A 331 36.73 -33.02 13.92
N VAL A 332 37.92 -33.21 13.37
CA VAL A 332 38.68 -32.16 12.67
C VAL A 332 38.05 -31.83 11.29
N ARG A 333 37.48 -32.84 10.61
CA ARG A 333 36.86 -32.62 9.29
C ARG A 333 35.48 -31.93 9.40
N LEU A 334 34.68 -32.25 10.42
CA LEU A 334 33.38 -31.57 10.63
C LEU A 334 33.53 -30.12 11.09
N SER A 335 34.53 -29.79 11.92
CA SER A 335 34.77 -28.42 12.35
C SER A 335 35.19 -27.49 11.18
N ASN A 336 35.88 -28.04 10.18
CA ASN A 336 36.29 -27.30 9.00
C ASN A 336 35.15 -27.13 8.00
N LEU A 337 34.17 -28.05 7.96
CA LEU A 337 32.97 -27.90 7.11
C LEU A 337 32.02 -26.84 7.65
N THR A 338 31.80 -26.82 8.96
CA THR A 338 30.95 -25.80 9.62
C THR A 338 31.54 -24.39 9.53
N ARG A 339 32.89 -24.26 9.57
CA ARG A 339 33.58 -22.98 9.32
C ARG A 339 33.42 -22.50 7.87
N ARG A 340 33.52 -23.41 6.87
CA ARG A 340 33.32 -23.05 5.45
C ARG A 340 31.88 -22.66 5.15
N ILE A 341 30.86 -23.29 5.73
CA ILE A 341 29.46 -22.95 5.55
C ILE A 341 29.12 -21.60 6.22
N ARG A 342 29.76 -21.29 7.38
CA ARG A 342 29.56 -19.99 8.05
C ARG A 342 30.21 -18.83 7.30
N ALA A 343 31.32 -19.04 6.61
CA ALA A 343 31.98 -18.05 5.77
C ALA A 343 31.18 -17.70 4.48
N LEU A 344 30.36 -18.63 3.97
CA LEU A 344 29.51 -18.42 2.80
C LEU A 344 28.21 -17.69 3.12
N ARG A 345 27.87 -17.49 4.40
CA ARG A 345 26.63 -16.79 4.84
C ARG A 345 26.83 -15.34 5.27
N GLN A 346 28.06 -14.81 5.25
CA GLN A 346 28.31 -13.40 5.53
C GLN A 346 28.44 -12.64 4.20
N PRO A 347 27.54 -11.69 3.89
CA PRO A 347 27.75 -10.80 2.75
C PRO A 347 29.02 -9.97 3.01
N ALA A 348 29.94 -9.96 2.05
CA ALA A 348 31.11 -9.11 2.08
C ALA A 348 30.64 -7.63 2.04
N LEU A 349 30.87 -6.90 3.11
CA LEU A 349 30.67 -5.45 3.15
C LEU A 349 31.72 -4.78 2.26
N ALA A 350 31.27 -3.87 1.40
CA ALA A 350 32.13 -3.14 0.50
C ALA A 350 33.19 -2.33 1.29
N SER A 351 34.44 -2.42 0.87
CA SER A 351 35.63 -1.88 1.58
C SER A 351 35.63 -0.35 1.76
N HIS A 352 34.76 0.39 1.09
CA HIS A 352 34.66 1.84 1.21
C HIS A 352 33.73 2.34 2.34
N LEU A 353 33.13 1.43 3.12
CA LEU A 353 32.30 1.76 4.28
C LEU A 353 33.02 1.51 5.62
N ASN A 354 34.33 1.29 5.62
CA ASN A 354 35.10 1.12 6.84
C ASN A 354 35.95 2.39 7.11
N PRO A 355 35.54 3.32 8.03
CA PRO A 355 36.24 4.58 8.27
C PRO A 355 37.47 4.45 9.18
N GLY A 356 38.13 3.29 9.23
CA GLY A 356 39.15 3.00 10.22
C GLY A 356 40.49 2.53 9.70
N ASN A 357 41.04 3.06 8.60
CA ASN A 357 42.46 2.87 8.28
C ASN A 357 43.02 4.08 7.52
N SER A 358 43.27 5.18 8.27
CA SER A 358 44.23 6.19 7.91
C SER A 358 45.20 6.30 9.06
N ALA A 359 46.22 5.46 9.06
CA ALA A 359 47.40 5.68 9.89
C ALA A 359 48.63 5.32 9.05
N GLY A 360 49.43 6.35 8.76
CA GLY A 360 50.88 6.31 8.65
C GLY A 360 51.46 5.87 7.29
N ASP A 361 51.82 6.75 6.50
CA ASP A 361 53.14 7.34 6.23
C ASP A 361 53.00 8.38 5.12
#